data_0b6fa908712457c3c5c2753bde1ce525
#
_entry.id   0b6fa908712457c3c5c2753bde1ce525
#
_cell.length_a   1.000
_cell.length_b   1.000
_cell.length_c   1.000
_cell.angle_alpha   90.00
_cell.angle_beta   90.00
_cell.angle_gamma   90.00
#
_symmetry.space_group_name_H-M   'P 1'
#
loop_
_entity.id
_entity.type
_entity.pdbx_description
1 polymer ?
#
loop_
_entity_poly.entity_id
_entity_poly.type
_entity_poly.pdbx_seq_one_letter_code
_entity_poly.pdbx_strand_id
1 'polypeptide(L)'
;PALHKVLGSKAIEAGAGVRLGVTVSTVAESDHGVTVTFSDGSCGDYDVIIGADGLYSDTRRMILPEAPGPQFTGQSVWRYNFPRPEDVNCLAAYEGPVGIGLVPLSSELIYMYVTTPEPGNPRYPRQGLAAAMRARLADACPRIRELAAQITDDDGVVYKPLEWHMLDGDWHKGRVVLLGDAVHGTTPHLGQGA
;
A
#
# COMPACT_ATOMS: atom_id res chain seq x y z
N PRO A 1 5.75 -9.91 0.21
CA PRO A 1 5.34 -11.32 0.31
C PRO A 1 6.21 -12.13 1.28
N ALA A 2 7.57 -12.13 1.15
CA ALA A 2 8.44 -12.93 2.03
C ALA A 2 8.35 -12.50 3.50
N LEU A 3 8.43 -11.22 3.77
CA LEU A 3 8.33 -10.68 5.14
C LEU A 3 6.96 -11.00 5.77
N HIS A 4 5.85 -10.82 5.06
CA HIS A 4 4.51 -11.18 5.56
C HIS A 4 4.42 -12.67 5.93
N LYS A 5 5.03 -13.54 5.12
CA LYS A 5 5.03 -14.97 5.42
C LYS A 5 5.80 -15.27 6.70
N VAL A 6 6.97 -14.67 6.88
CA VAL A 6 7.80 -14.85 8.09
C VAL A 6 7.07 -14.32 9.33
N LEU A 7 6.55 -13.08 9.27
CA LEU A 7 5.85 -12.48 10.40
C LEU A 7 4.56 -13.22 10.75
N GLY A 8 3.77 -13.62 9.74
CA GLY A 8 2.55 -14.38 9.95
C GLY A 8 2.82 -15.74 10.59
N SER A 9 3.85 -16.47 10.12
CA SER A 9 4.26 -17.73 10.76
C SER A 9 4.69 -17.52 12.20
N LYS A 10 5.46 -16.48 12.50
CA LYS A 10 5.90 -16.16 13.85
C LYS A 10 4.75 -15.77 14.78
N ALA A 11 3.77 -15.04 14.28
CA ALA A 11 2.57 -14.71 15.04
C ALA A 11 1.77 -15.97 15.44
N ILE A 12 1.57 -16.88 14.49
CA ILE A 12 0.89 -18.16 14.73
C ILE A 12 1.67 -19.03 15.73
N GLU A 13 3.00 -19.14 15.55
CA GLU A 13 3.88 -19.86 16.51
C GLU A 13 3.80 -19.27 17.92
N ALA A 14 3.57 -17.94 18.04
CA ALA A 14 3.39 -17.26 19.32
C ALA A 14 1.98 -17.40 19.90
N GLY A 15 1.07 -18.15 19.25
CA GLY A 15 -0.28 -18.44 19.73
C GLY A 15 -1.35 -17.49 19.20
N ALA A 16 -1.06 -16.62 18.23
CA ALA A 16 -2.09 -15.77 17.64
C ALA A 16 -3.07 -16.59 16.77
N GLY A 17 -4.37 -16.37 16.99
CA GLY A 17 -5.43 -16.88 16.11
C GLY A 17 -5.52 -16.00 14.85
N VAL A 18 -5.41 -16.60 13.67
CA VAL A 18 -5.51 -15.88 12.39
C VAL A 18 -6.79 -16.30 11.66
N ARG A 19 -7.62 -15.31 11.31
CA ARG A 19 -8.84 -15.51 10.50
C ARG A 19 -8.71 -14.69 9.23
N LEU A 20 -8.78 -15.34 8.09
CA LEU A 20 -8.73 -14.70 6.77
C LEU A 20 -10.14 -14.60 6.17
N GLY A 21 -10.35 -13.60 5.31
CA GLY A 21 -11.61 -13.39 4.60
C GLY A 21 -12.72 -12.78 5.46
N VAL A 22 -12.41 -12.29 6.66
CA VAL A 22 -13.35 -11.57 7.54
C VAL A 22 -12.82 -10.19 7.90
N THR A 23 -13.73 -9.23 8.05
CA THR A 23 -13.47 -7.87 8.52
C THR A 23 -14.38 -7.53 9.70
N VAL A 24 -14.03 -6.50 10.43
CA VAL A 24 -14.89 -5.95 11.50
C VAL A 24 -16.05 -5.20 10.86
N SER A 25 -17.28 -5.53 11.25
CA SER A 25 -18.49 -4.83 10.79
C SER A 25 -18.97 -3.81 11.81
N THR A 26 -18.96 -4.16 13.09
CA THR A 26 -19.34 -3.24 14.17
C THR A 26 -18.52 -3.50 15.42
N VAL A 27 -18.40 -2.46 16.23
CA VAL A 27 -17.72 -2.48 17.53
C VAL A 27 -18.69 -1.91 18.55
N ALA A 28 -18.94 -2.63 19.64
CA ALA A 28 -19.76 -2.19 20.77
C ALA A 28 -18.95 -2.30 22.07
N GLU A 29 -18.74 -1.16 22.73
CA GLU A 29 -18.00 -1.10 24.00
C GLU A 29 -18.92 -1.26 25.20
N SER A 30 -18.36 -1.84 26.28
CA SER A 30 -18.94 -1.93 27.60
C SER A 30 -17.88 -1.66 28.68
N ASP A 31 -18.29 -1.59 29.92
CA ASP A 31 -17.37 -1.44 31.06
C ASP A 31 -16.36 -2.59 31.17
N HIS A 32 -16.70 -3.75 30.63
CA HIS A 32 -15.92 -4.98 30.76
C HIS A 32 -15.08 -5.35 29.51
N GLY A 33 -15.32 -4.73 28.35
CA GLY A 33 -14.63 -5.08 27.12
C GLY A 33 -15.29 -4.53 25.87
N VAL A 34 -14.92 -5.10 24.74
CA VAL A 34 -15.41 -4.74 23.41
C VAL A 34 -15.99 -5.96 22.73
N THR A 35 -17.24 -5.91 22.35
CA THR A 35 -17.88 -6.92 21.49
C THR A 35 -17.71 -6.50 20.04
N VAL A 36 -17.15 -7.39 19.21
CA VAL A 36 -16.96 -7.19 17.77
C VAL A 36 -17.90 -8.11 17.02
N THR A 37 -18.61 -7.56 16.04
CA THR A 37 -19.32 -8.33 15.03
C THR A 37 -18.50 -8.33 13.74
N PHE A 38 -18.29 -9.50 13.15
CA PHE A 38 -17.54 -9.67 11.92
C PHE A 38 -18.46 -9.75 10.69
N SER A 39 -17.86 -9.58 9.52
CA SER A 39 -18.56 -9.60 8.21
C SER A 39 -19.24 -10.93 7.88
N ASP A 40 -18.84 -12.02 8.52
CA ASP A 40 -19.47 -13.34 8.40
C ASP A 40 -20.61 -13.59 9.43
N GLY A 41 -20.96 -12.56 10.21
CA GLY A 41 -22.01 -12.63 11.24
C GLY A 41 -21.56 -13.21 12.57
N SER A 42 -20.33 -13.69 12.68
CA SER A 42 -19.79 -14.15 13.98
C SER A 42 -19.49 -12.97 14.89
N CYS A 43 -19.46 -13.22 16.21
CA CYS A 43 -19.12 -12.24 17.24
C CYS A 43 -17.96 -12.75 18.10
N GLY A 44 -17.28 -11.81 18.75
CA GLY A 44 -16.25 -12.10 19.76
C GLY A 44 -16.10 -10.95 20.74
N ASP A 45 -15.71 -11.28 21.97
CA ASP A 45 -15.45 -10.32 23.03
C ASP A 45 -13.94 -10.21 23.27
N TYR A 46 -13.47 -8.97 23.44
CA TYR A 46 -12.05 -8.64 23.54
C TYR A 46 -11.84 -7.55 24.59
N ASP A 47 -10.65 -7.51 25.18
CA ASP A 47 -10.27 -6.45 26.13
C ASP A 47 -9.96 -5.14 25.39
N VAL A 48 -9.31 -5.23 24.23
CA VAL A 48 -8.87 -4.11 23.39
C VAL A 48 -8.91 -4.52 21.91
N ILE A 49 -9.26 -3.58 21.05
CA ILE A 49 -9.19 -3.72 19.60
C ILE A 49 -8.05 -2.85 19.07
N ILE A 50 -7.23 -3.40 18.17
CA ILE A 50 -6.18 -2.67 17.46
C ILE A 50 -6.56 -2.59 15.99
N GLY A 51 -6.86 -1.39 15.51
CA GLY A 51 -7.11 -1.10 14.10
C GLY A 51 -5.78 -0.85 13.36
N ALA A 52 -5.25 -1.86 12.72
CA ALA A 52 -4.05 -1.79 11.87
C ALA A 52 -4.39 -2.09 10.41
N ASP A 53 -5.51 -1.56 9.93
CA ASP A 53 -6.18 -1.88 8.67
C ASP A 53 -5.81 -0.90 7.52
N GLY A 54 -4.69 -0.18 7.71
CA GLY A 54 -4.02 0.56 6.63
C GLY A 54 -4.61 1.93 6.33
N LEU A 55 -4.12 2.53 5.24
CA LEU A 55 -4.41 3.92 4.86
C LEU A 55 -5.90 4.23 4.75
N TYR A 56 -6.70 3.28 4.27
CA TYR A 56 -8.15 3.42 4.10
C TYR A 56 -8.95 2.83 5.27
N SER A 57 -8.40 2.83 6.47
CA SER A 57 -8.91 2.19 7.67
C SER A 57 -10.43 2.35 7.87
N ASP A 58 -11.13 1.23 7.90
CA ASP A 58 -12.54 1.15 8.30
C ASP A 58 -12.69 1.37 9.80
N THR A 59 -11.75 0.82 10.59
CA THR A 59 -11.73 1.01 12.05
C THR A 59 -11.64 2.49 12.41
N ARG A 60 -10.78 3.27 11.72
CA ARG A 60 -10.70 4.73 11.91
C ARG A 60 -12.05 5.39 11.63
N ARG A 61 -12.72 5.05 10.53
CA ARG A 61 -14.04 5.60 10.20
C ARG A 61 -15.11 5.25 11.23
N MET A 62 -15.04 4.07 11.82
CA MET A 62 -15.99 3.64 12.85
C MET A 62 -15.86 4.43 14.13
N ILE A 63 -14.63 4.65 14.63
CA ILE A 63 -14.41 5.28 15.94
C ILE A 63 -14.25 6.80 15.87
N LEU A 64 -13.74 7.31 14.76
CA LEU A 64 -13.47 8.73 14.52
C LEU A 64 -14.08 9.15 13.17
N PRO A 65 -15.42 9.23 13.05
CA PRO A 65 -16.09 9.49 11.77
C PRO A 65 -15.76 10.87 11.18
N GLU A 66 -15.36 11.83 12.01
CA GLU A 66 -14.95 13.17 11.58
C GLU A 66 -13.47 13.25 11.15
N ALA A 67 -12.69 12.17 11.32
CA ALA A 67 -11.29 12.16 10.92
C ALA A 67 -11.16 12.29 9.39
N PRO A 68 -10.19 13.09 8.90
CA PRO A 68 -9.99 13.23 7.46
C PRO A 68 -9.61 11.90 6.82
N GLY A 69 -9.98 11.72 5.57
CA GLY A 69 -9.50 10.62 4.74
C GLY A 69 -8.08 10.85 4.21
N PRO A 70 -7.52 9.87 3.50
CA PRO A 70 -6.24 10.02 2.83
C PRO A 70 -6.23 11.20 1.86
N GLN A 71 -5.09 11.88 1.77
CA GLN A 71 -4.89 13.05 0.93
C GLN A 71 -3.98 12.70 -0.24
N PHE A 72 -4.42 13.02 -1.44
CA PHE A 72 -3.65 12.82 -2.65
C PHE A 72 -2.52 13.84 -2.74
N THR A 73 -1.31 13.38 -3.06
CA THR A 73 -0.10 14.23 -3.13
C THR A 73 0.05 15.01 -4.44
N GLY A 74 -0.82 14.77 -5.42
CA GLY A 74 -0.63 15.26 -6.80
C GLY A 74 0.20 14.33 -7.66
N GLN A 75 0.69 13.21 -7.12
CA GLN A 75 1.53 12.23 -7.81
C GLN A 75 0.95 10.82 -7.73
N SER A 76 1.30 10.00 -8.71
CA SER A 76 0.98 8.57 -8.73
C SER A 76 2.21 7.73 -9.03
N VAL A 77 2.15 6.47 -8.69
CA VAL A 77 3.19 5.48 -8.99
C VAL A 77 2.69 4.46 -9.99
N TRP A 78 3.53 4.18 -10.99
CA TRP A 78 3.41 3.09 -11.94
C TRP A 78 4.44 2.04 -11.60
N ARG A 79 4.12 0.77 -11.71
CA ARG A 79 5.05 -0.33 -11.46
C ARG A 79 4.86 -1.41 -12.51
N TYR A 80 5.98 -2.01 -12.91
CA TYR A 80 6.01 -3.18 -13.79
C TYR A 80 7.19 -4.08 -13.44
N ASN A 81 7.01 -5.39 -13.56
CA ASN A 81 8.06 -6.36 -13.27
C ASN A 81 8.75 -6.81 -14.56
N PHE A 82 10.06 -7.00 -14.48
CA PHE A 82 10.91 -7.45 -15.58
C PHE A 82 11.78 -8.62 -15.15
N PRO A 83 12.26 -9.46 -16.09
CA PRO A 83 13.42 -10.30 -15.85
C PRO A 83 14.60 -9.41 -15.40
N ARG A 84 15.34 -9.87 -14.40
CA ARG A 84 16.43 -9.07 -13.84
C ARG A 84 17.63 -9.06 -14.78
N PRO A 85 18.07 -7.87 -15.25
CA PRO A 85 19.33 -7.73 -15.95
C PRO A 85 20.51 -8.00 -15.01
N GLU A 86 21.59 -8.57 -15.52
CA GLU A 86 22.77 -8.95 -14.73
C GLU A 86 23.45 -7.75 -14.04
N ASP A 87 23.35 -6.56 -14.65
CA ASP A 87 23.95 -5.32 -14.17
C ASP A 87 23.14 -4.63 -13.04
N VAL A 88 21.91 -5.07 -12.76
CA VAL A 88 21.06 -4.49 -11.72
C VAL A 88 21.18 -5.28 -10.43
N ASN A 89 22.15 -4.95 -9.58
CA ASN A 89 22.45 -5.66 -8.34
C ASN A 89 21.91 -4.99 -7.07
N CYS A 90 21.53 -3.72 -7.16
CA CYS A 90 20.97 -2.92 -6.06
C CYS A 90 19.88 -1.99 -6.59
N LEU A 91 19.24 -1.26 -5.69
CA LEU A 91 18.34 -0.18 -6.08
C LEU A 91 19.11 0.84 -6.94
N ALA A 92 18.65 1.04 -8.16
CA ALA A 92 19.15 2.08 -9.06
C ALA A 92 18.05 3.14 -9.26
N ALA A 93 18.33 4.38 -8.88
CA ALA A 93 17.45 5.51 -9.07
C ALA A 93 17.96 6.38 -10.23
N TYR A 94 17.02 6.86 -11.03
CA TYR A 94 17.29 7.73 -12.19
C TYR A 94 16.55 9.04 -11.99
N GLU A 95 17.27 10.12 -12.02
CA GLU A 95 16.71 11.46 -11.93
C GLU A 95 16.29 11.97 -13.31
N GLY A 96 15.20 12.73 -13.34
CA GLY A 96 14.65 13.28 -14.58
C GLY A 96 13.31 13.97 -14.32
N PRO A 97 12.53 14.25 -15.39
CA PRO A 97 11.20 14.85 -15.27
C PRO A 97 10.22 13.98 -14.43
N VAL A 98 10.50 12.69 -14.34
CA VAL A 98 9.77 11.71 -13.53
C VAL A 98 10.76 10.91 -12.70
N GLY A 99 10.38 10.55 -11.48
CA GLY A 99 11.20 9.68 -10.62
C GLY A 99 11.13 8.23 -11.11
N ILE A 100 12.28 7.60 -11.40
CA ILE A 100 12.34 6.21 -11.88
C ILE A 100 13.29 5.42 -11.00
N GLY A 101 12.90 4.21 -10.62
CA GLY A 101 13.79 3.29 -9.92
C GLY A 101 13.63 1.86 -10.37
N LEU A 102 14.76 1.13 -10.38
CA LEU A 102 14.84 -0.30 -10.60
C LEU A 102 15.18 -0.97 -9.28
N VAL A 103 14.35 -1.90 -8.84
CA VAL A 103 14.49 -2.56 -7.54
C VAL A 103 14.58 -4.07 -7.74
N PRO A 104 15.71 -4.70 -7.39
CA PRO A 104 15.82 -6.16 -7.39
C PRO A 104 14.85 -6.79 -6.39
N LEU A 105 14.08 -7.77 -6.84
CA LEU A 105 13.19 -8.57 -6.00
C LEU A 105 13.77 -9.95 -5.69
N SER A 106 14.51 -10.50 -6.63
CA SER A 106 15.18 -11.81 -6.51
C SER A 106 16.40 -11.87 -7.45
N SER A 107 17.01 -13.04 -7.60
CA SER A 107 18.03 -13.30 -8.62
C SER A 107 17.50 -13.15 -10.06
N GLU A 108 16.19 -13.32 -10.27
CA GLU A 108 15.57 -13.41 -11.59
C GLU A 108 14.65 -12.24 -11.92
N LEU A 109 14.25 -11.44 -10.92
CA LEU A 109 13.18 -10.47 -11.07
C LEU A 109 13.56 -9.11 -10.51
N ILE A 110 13.23 -8.06 -11.26
CA ILE A 110 13.21 -6.68 -10.78
C ILE A 110 11.82 -6.08 -10.96
N TYR A 111 11.50 -5.01 -10.25
CA TYR A 111 10.45 -4.10 -10.67
C TYR A 111 10.99 -2.71 -10.96
N MET A 112 10.37 -2.05 -11.93
CA MET A 112 10.52 -0.63 -12.16
C MET A 112 9.37 0.10 -11.46
N TYR A 113 9.67 1.17 -10.74
CA TYR A 113 8.66 2.15 -10.37
C TYR A 113 8.91 3.46 -11.13
N VAL A 114 7.82 4.14 -11.45
CA VAL A 114 7.83 5.47 -12.05
C VAL A 114 6.86 6.34 -11.26
N THR A 115 7.34 7.46 -10.71
CA THR A 115 6.50 8.45 -10.05
C THR A 115 6.25 9.62 -10.99
N THR A 116 4.99 9.94 -11.21
CA THR A 116 4.58 10.98 -12.16
C THR A 116 3.64 11.98 -11.50
N PRO A 117 3.74 13.28 -11.85
CA PRO A 117 2.65 14.23 -11.57
C PRO A 117 1.38 13.77 -12.29
N GLU A 118 0.27 13.71 -11.54
CA GLU A 118 -1.05 13.30 -12.07
C GLU A 118 -2.12 14.29 -11.58
N PRO A 119 -2.17 15.50 -12.12
CA PRO A 119 -3.14 16.50 -11.70
C PRO A 119 -4.58 15.99 -11.81
N GLY A 120 -5.38 16.24 -10.77
CA GLY A 120 -6.78 15.79 -10.73
C GLY A 120 -6.97 14.32 -10.37
N ASN A 121 -5.92 13.60 -9.98
CA ASN A 121 -5.98 12.17 -9.58
C ASN A 121 -6.72 11.30 -10.61
N PRO A 122 -6.26 11.23 -11.87
CA PRO A 122 -6.95 10.52 -12.93
C PRO A 122 -7.00 9.03 -12.64
N ARG A 123 -8.11 8.40 -13.04
CA ARG A 123 -8.27 6.96 -13.03
C ARG A 123 -8.09 6.43 -14.45
N TYR A 124 -7.14 5.55 -14.63
CA TYR A 124 -6.88 4.92 -15.93
C TYR A 124 -7.65 3.60 -16.02
N PRO A 125 -8.30 3.32 -17.16
CA PRO A 125 -8.85 2.01 -17.43
C PRO A 125 -7.72 0.97 -17.49
N ARG A 126 -8.01 -0.27 -17.16
CA ARG A 126 -7.02 -1.36 -17.22
C ARG A 126 -6.44 -1.52 -18.62
N GLN A 127 -7.28 -1.46 -19.63
CA GLN A 127 -6.87 -1.48 -21.03
C GLN A 127 -6.07 -0.22 -21.38
N GLY A 128 -4.86 -0.39 -21.91
CA GLY A 128 -3.97 0.68 -22.32
C GLY A 128 -3.00 1.16 -21.23
N LEU A 129 -2.97 0.54 -20.04
CA LEU A 129 -2.04 0.89 -18.97
C LEU A 129 -0.58 0.73 -19.38
N ALA A 130 -0.24 -0.33 -20.12
CA ALA A 130 1.12 -0.56 -20.62
C ALA A 130 1.56 0.57 -21.58
N ALA A 131 0.70 0.97 -22.48
CA ALA A 131 0.98 2.09 -23.38
C ALA A 131 1.10 3.42 -22.62
N ALA A 132 0.22 3.65 -21.65
CA ALA A 132 0.25 4.84 -20.82
C ALA A 132 1.53 4.92 -19.98
N MET A 133 1.99 3.82 -19.39
CA MET A 133 3.26 3.77 -18.66
C MET A 133 4.46 4.02 -19.59
N ARG A 134 4.50 3.40 -20.77
CA ARG A 134 5.57 3.65 -21.75
C ARG A 134 5.65 5.11 -22.18
N ALA A 135 4.50 5.76 -22.39
CA ALA A 135 4.46 7.17 -22.78
C ALA A 135 5.14 8.09 -21.75
N ARG A 136 5.05 7.77 -20.46
CA ARG A 136 5.72 8.53 -19.38
C ARG A 136 7.23 8.34 -19.34
N LEU A 137 7.73 7.32 -20.02
CA LEU A 137 9.15 6.96 -20.09
C LEU A 137 9.80 7.36 -21.43
N ALA A 138 9.06 8.03 -22.31
CA ALA A 138 9.52 8.39 -23.66
C ALA A 138 10.80 9.26 -23.64
N ASP A 139 10.89 10.17 -22.68
CA ASP A 139 12.02 11.10 -22.52
C ASP A 139 13.10 10.61 -21.53
N ALA A 140 12.97 9.35 -21.05
CA ALA A 140 13.96 8.77 -20.16
C ALA A 140 15.26 8.41 -20.89
N CYS A 141 16.33 8.12 -20.14
CA CYS A 141 17.59 7.70 -20.71
C CYS A 141 17.46 6.41 -21.56
N PRO A 142 18.40 6.14 -22.49
CA PRO A 142 18.31 4.98 -23.40
C PRO A 142 18.05 3.65 -22.69
N ARG A 143 18.74 3.41 -21.56
CA ARG A 143 18.59 2.20 -20.75
C ARG A 143 17.14 1.99 -20.26
N ILE A 144 16.51 3.04 -19.77
CA ILE A 144 15.11 2.98 -19.29
C ILE A 144 14.15 2.79 -20.46
N ARG A 145 14.40 3.41 -21.62
CA ARG A 145 13.57 3.24 -22.82
C ARG A 145 13.62 1.81 -23.36
N GLU A 146 14.79 1.15 -23.31
CA GLU A 146 14.93 -0.26 -23.67
C GLU A 146 14.07 -1.17 -22.77
N LEU A 147 14.10 -0.94 -21.46
CA LEU A 147 13.24 -1.66 -20.53
C LEU A 147 11.76 -1.32 -20.75
N ALA A 148 11.44 -0.04 -20.98
CA ALA A 148 10.08 0.40 -21.23
C ALA A 148 9.45 -0.29 -22.44
N ALA A 149 10.23 -0.60 -23.50
CA ALA A 149 9.73 -1.34 -24.65
C ALA A 149 9.18 -2.73 -24.31
N GLN A 150 9.60 -3.32 -23.18
CA GLN A 150 9.13 -4.61 -22.70
C GLN A 150 7.82 -4.52 -21.89
N ILE A 151 7.31 -3.33 -21.59
CA ILE A 151 6.04 -3.12 -20.90
C ILE A 151 4.91 -3.32 -21.92
N THR A 152 4.47 -4.54 -22.11
CA THR A 152 3.48 -4.91 -23.14
C THR A 152 2.17 -5.42 -22.58
N ASP A 153 2.17 -5.87 -21.32
CA ASP A 153 1.02 -6.45 -20.66
C ASP A 153 0.34 -5.42 -19.74
N ASP A 154 -0.90 -5.08 -20.05
CA ASP A 154 -1.71 -4.16 -19.24
C ASP A 154 -1.97 -4.70 -17.84
N ASP A 155 -2.11 -6.03 -17.71
CA ASP A 155 -2.36 -6.71 -16.43
C ASP A 155 -1.13 -6.71 -15.53
N GLY A 156 0.06 -6.62 -16.11
CA GLY A 156 1.32 -6.49 -15.39
C GLY A 156 1.57 -5.09 -14.82
N VAL A 157 0.85 -4.07 -15.31
CA VAL A 157 1.02 -2.70 -14.82
C VAL A 157 0.18 -2.45 -13.57
N VAL A 158 0.83 -1.99 -12.51
CA VAL A 158 0.18 -1.46 -11.31
C VAL A 158 0.25 0.06 -11.32
N TYR A 159 -0.91 0.71 -11.38
CA TYR A 159 -1.06 2.15 -11.20
C TYR A 159 -1.76 2.44 -9.87
N LYS A 160 -1.18 3.33 -9.07
CA LYS A 160 -1.76 3.76 -7.79
C LYS A 160 -1.50 5.24 -7.53
N PRO A 161 -2.50 6.01 -7.06
CA PRO A 161 -2.25 7.33 -6.52
C PRO A 161 -1.32 7.23 -5.32
N LEU A 162 -0.49 8.23 -5.13
CA LEU A 162 0.29 8.40 -3.91
C LEU A 162 -0.50 9.27 -2.95
N GLU A 163 -0.89 8.67 -1.85
CA GLU A 163 -1.71 9.31 -0.83
C GLU A 163 -1.01 9.19 0.53
N TRP A 164 -1.29 10.11 1.40
CA TRP A 164 -0.80 10.14 2.76
C TRP A 164 -1.94 10.43 3.72
N HIS A 165 -1.75 10.09 4.96
CA HIS A 165 -2.68 10.38 6.04
C HIS A 165 -1.90 10.64 7.33
N MET A 166 -2.33 11.63 8.09
CA MET A 166 -1.88 11.86 9.46
C MET A 166 -3.12 12.21 10.28
N LEU A 167 -3.33 11.46 11.34
CA LEU A 167 -4.38 11.73 12.30
C LEU A 167 -3.86 12.66 13.38
N ASP A 168 -4.46 13.83 13.48
CA ASP A 168 -4.20 14.77 14.57
C ASP A 168 -5.00 14.36 15.81
N GLY A 169 -4.41 14.51 16.99
CA GLY A 169 -5.06 14.21 18.26
C GLY A 169 -4.97 12.75 18.70
N ASP A 170 -6.02 12.25 19.37
CA ASP A 170 -6.03 10.92 19.96
C ASP A 170 -6.21 9.83 18.89
N TRP A 171 -5.40 8.79 18.99
CA TRP A 171 -5.41 7.63 18.10
C TRP A 171 -6.31 6.51 18.62
N HIS A 172 -7.12 6.80 19.60
CA HIS A 172 -8.02 5.83 20.20
C HIS A 172 -9.37 6.47 20.59
N LYS A 173 -10.34 5.61 20.74
CA LYS A 173 -11.59 5.94 21.41
C LYS A 173 -11.97 4.75 22.27
N GLY A 174 -12.08 5.00 23.57
CA GLY A 174 -12.32 3.92 24.53
C GLY A 174 -11.25 2.81 24.42
N ARG A 175 -11.70 1.59 24.19
CA ARG A 175 -10.87 0.39 24.07
C ARG A 175 -10.43 0.06 22.65
N VAL A 176 -10.66 0.93 21.69
CA VAL A 176 -10.22 0.76 20.30
C VAL A 176 -9.09 1.73 20.01
N VAL A 177 -7.92 1.21 19.63
CA VAL A 177 -6.73 2.00 19.28
C VAL A 177 -6.34 1.75 17.82
N LEU A 178 -5.88 2.81 17.14
CA LEU A 178 -5.38 2.74 15.77
C LEU A 178 -3.85 2.64 15.75
N LEU A 179 -3.29 1.99 14.72
CA LEU A 179 -1.86 1.76 14.59
C LEU A 179 -1.42 1.81 13.12
N GLY A 180 -0.17 2.22 12.89
CA GLY A 180 0.46 2.22 11.56
C GLY A 180 -0.23 3.13 10.55
N ASP A 181 -0.37 2.68 9.31
CA ASP A 181 -0.98 3.48 8.23
C ASP A 181 -2.45 3.87 8.49
N ALA A 182 -3.12 3.23 9.44
CA ALA A 182 -4.45 3.65 9.90
C ALA A 182 -4.41 5.04 10.57
N VAL A 183 -3.23 5.46 11.06
CA VAL A 183 -2.99 6.73 11.75
C VAL A 183 -2.09 7.66 10.95
N HIS A 184 -0.95 7.18 10.45
CA HIS A 184 0.12 7.98 9.88
C HIS A 184 0.69 7.37 8.59
N GLY A 185 -0.18 7.01 7.67
CA GLY A 185 0.23 6.49 6.37
C GLY A 185 1.04 7.49 5.57
N THR A 186 2.24 7.13 5.15
CA THR A 186 3.14 7.98 4.37
C THR A 186 3.29 7.49 2.94
N THR A 187 3.80 8.36 2.06
CA THR A 187 4.18 7.97 0.70
C THR A 187 5.50 7.20 0.68
N PRO A 188 5.74 6.32 -0.31
CA PRO A 188 6.92 5.46 -0.35
C PRO A 188 8.22 6.15 -0.78
N HIS A 189 8.24 7.47 -1.00
CA HIS A 189 9.36 8.20 -1.56
C HIS A 189 10.69 8.02 -0.80
N LEU A 190 10.64 7.93 0.51
CA LEU A 190 11.83 7.78 1.35
C LEU A 190 12.03 6.34 1.87
N GLY A 191 11.10 5.43 1.56
CA GLY A 191 11.16 4.06 2.07
C GLY A 191 11.08 3.94 3.60
N GLN A 192 10.44 4.89 4.26
CA GLN A 192 10.41 5.02 5.74
C GLN A 192 9.02 4.72 6.34
N GLY A 193 8.09 4.23 5.54
CA GLY A 193 6.70 3.99 5.98
C GLY A 193 6.45 2.66 6.67
N ALA A 194 7.46 1.81 6.85
CA ALA A 194 7.30 0.49 7.47
C ALA A 194 8.02 0.41 8.82
#